data_d4848db32a7b51455ec66b6a0c5556ef
#
_entry.id   d4848db32a7b51455ec66b6a0c5556ef
#
_cell.length_a   1.000
_cell.length_b   1.000
_cell.length_c   1.000
_cell.angle_alpha   90.00
_cell.angle_beta   90.00
_cell.angle_gamma   90.00
#
_symmetry.space_group_name_H-M   'P 1'
#
loop_
_entity.id
_entity.type
_entity.pdbx_description
1 polymer ?
#
loop_
_entity_poly.entity_id
_entity_poly.type
_entity_poly.pdbx_seq_one_letter_code
_entity_poly.pdbx_strand_id
1 'polypeptide(L)'
;MARFTKVVFAAVLVCALCLPAVAAQSATDLTGKHWLQSSQNEKLAFLYGASNIIAIEQLIAQQQGTQASPFVTAWIKAFGNTNWTDIQKKLDAWYAAHPDQANREVFDVLWYEFMVPASK
;
A
#
# COMPACT_ATOMS: atom_id res chain seq x y z
N MET A 1 -11.95 -6.80 -75.84
CA MET A 1 -12.65 -6.06 -74.80
C MET A 1 -12.07 -6.45 -73.47
N ALA A 2 -11.22 -5.63 -72.91
CA ALA A 2 -10.63 -5.89 -71.56
C ALA A 2 -11.55 -5.32 -70.50
N ARG A 3 -12.14 -6.17 -69.67
CA ARG A 3 -12.83 -5.76 -68.47
C ARG A 3 -11.86 -5.69 -67.31
N PHE A 4 -11.45 -4.48 -66.94
CA PHE A 4 -10.65 -4.25 -65.77
C PHE A 4 -11.52 -4.41 -64.52
N THR A 5 -11.36 -5.53 -63.83
CA THR A 5 -11.93 -5.71 -62.52
C THR A 5 -11.04 -4.97 -61.52
N LYS A 6 -11.50 -3.84 -61.04
CA LYS A 6 -10.82 -3.10 -59.97
C LYS A 6 -11.05 -3.84 -58.68
N VAL A 7 -10.02 -4.55 -58.24
CA VAL A 7 -9.96 -5.11 -56.89
C VAL A 7 -9.58 -3.97 -55.97
N VAL A 8 -10.57 -3.47 -55.22
CA VAL A 8 -10.37 -2.52 -54.14
C VAL A 8 -9.88 -3.30 -52.96
N PHE A 9 -8.58 -3.24 -52.68
CA PHE A 9 -8.03 -3.68 -51.43
C PHE A 9 -8.40 -2.66 -50.33
N ALA A 10 -9.44 -2.96 -49.57
CA ALA A 10 -9.71 -2.27 -48.34
C ALA A 10 -8.67 -2.73 -47.31
N ALA A 11 -7.59 -1.97 -47.15
CA ALA A 11 -6.66 -2.15 -46.04
C ALA A 11 -7.39 -1.72 -44.75
N VAL A 12 -7.92 -2.70 -44.03
CA VAL A 12 -8.43 -2.48 -42.68
C VAL A 12 -7.20 -2.30 -41.78
N LEU A 13 -6.88 -1.05 -41.50
CA LEU A 13 -5.88 -0.66 -40.49
C LEU A 13 -6.45 -0.96 -39.12
N VAL A 14 -6.19 -2.18 -38.62
CA VAL A 14 -6.46 -2.52 -37.22
C VAL A 14 -5.41 -1.81 -36.38
N CYS A 15 -5.70 -0.58 -35.96
CA CYS A 15 -4.97 0.05 -34.88
C CYS A 15 -5.29 -0.74 -33.60
N ALA A 16 -4.44 -1.73 -33.32
CA ALA A 16 -4.38 -2.32 -32.00
C ALA A 16 -3.95 -1.21 -31.03
N LEU A 17 -4.92 -0.60 -30.37
CA LEU A 17 -4.71 0.24 -29.21
C LEU A 17 -4.16 -0.70 -28.11
N CYS A 18 -2.86 -0.87 -28.09
CA CYS A 18 -2.15 -1.39 -26.93
C CYS A 18 -2.27 -0.35 -25.84
N LEU A 19 -3.42 -0.33 -25.14
CA LEU A 19 -3.51 0.32 -23.85
C LEU A 19 -2.55 -0.45 -22.93
N PRO A 20 -1.59 0.23 -22.31
CA PRO A 20 -0.80 -0.42 -21.28
C PRO A 20 -1.80 -0.94 -20.25
N ALA A 21 -1.82 -2.25 -20.03
CA ALA A 21 -2.54 -2.83 -18.93
C ALA A 21 -1.90 -2.26 -17.66
N VAL A 22 -2.57 -1.26 -17.06
CA VAL A 22 -2.21 -0.80 -15.70
C VAL A 22 -2.55 -1.99 -14.82
N ALA A 23 -1.53 -2.73 -14.38
CA ALA A 23 -1.71 -3.80 -13.42
C ALA A 23 -2.42 -3.18 -12.20
N ALA A 24 -3.60 -3.72 -11.83
CA ALA A 24 -4.29 -3.29 -10.63
C ALA A 24 -3.34 -3.48 -9.45
N GLN A 25 -3.00 -2.39 -8.76
CA GLN A 25 -2.18 -2.47 -7.56
C GLN A 25 -2.94 -3.30 -6.52
N SER A 26 -2.27 -4.32 -6.00
CA SER A 26 -2.76 -5.06 -4.85
C SER A 26 -2.90 -4.12 -3.65
N ALA A 27 -3.89 -4.35 -2.79
CA ALA A 27 -4.08 -3.57 -1.56
C ALA A 27 -2.87 -3.64 -0.61
N THR A 28 -1.95 -4.57 -0.84
CA THR A 28 -0.72 -4.77 -0.07
C THR A 28 0.50 -4.09 -0.68
N ASP A 29 0.37 -3.47 -1.86
CA ASP A 29 1.51 -2.92 -2.61
C ASP A 29 1.87 -1.48 -2.26
N LEU A 30 1.50 -0.98 -1.08
CA LEU A 30 1.91 0.34 -0.62
C LEU A 30 3.38 0.30 -0.18
N THR A 31 4.27 0.64 -1.10
CA THR A 31 5.71 0.68 -0.86
C THR A 31 6.18 2.04 -0.34
N GLY A 32 7.44 2.11 0.10
CA GLY A 32 8.08 3.36 0.47
C GLY A 32 8.11 4.39 -0.67
N LYS A 33 8.18 3.96 -1.94
CA LYS A 33 8.06 4.89 -3.08
C LYS A 33 6.72 5.62 -3.08
N HIS A 34 5.62 4.89 -2.90
CA HIS A 34 4.28 5.48 -2.81
C HIS A 34 4.19 6.38 -1.58
N TRP A 35 4.69 5.91 -0.44
CA TRP A 35 4.73 6.68 0.80
C TRP A 35 5.45 8.02 0.64
N LEU A 36 6.66 8.01 0.05
CA LEU A 36 7.46 9.23 -0.14
C LEU A 36 6.84 10.22 -1.13
N GLN A 37 6.05 9.73 -2.09
CA GLN A 37 5.32 10.57 -3.05
C GLN A 37 3.99 11.09 -2.51
N SER A 38 3.47 10.52 -1.44
CA SER A 38 2.20 10.91 -0.83
C SER A 38 2.34 12.22 -0.06
N SER A 39 1.27 13.01 -0.06
CA SER A 39 1.17 14.19 0.78
C SER A 39 1.09 13.82 2.26
N GLN A 40 1.34 14.78 3.15
CA GLN A 40 1.19 14.57 4.59
C GLN A 40 -0.23 14.10 4.95
N ASN A 41 -1.25 14.69 4.35
CA ASN A 41 -2.64 14.31 4.62
C ASN A 41 -2.96 12.89 4.16
N GLU A 42 -2.43 12.44 3.02
CA GLU A 42 -2.59 11.07 2.54
C GLU A 42 -1.91 10.06 3.47
N LYS A 43 -0.71 10.36 3.93
CA LYS A 43 0.00 9.53 4.92
C LYS A 43 -0.77 9.41 6.24
N LEU A 44 -1.29 10.52 6.75
CA LEU A 44 -2.10 10.53 7.97
C LEU A 44 -3.42 9.78 7.77
N ALA A 45 -4.09 9.96 6.62
CA ALA A 45 -5.32 9.24 6.30
C ALA A 45 -5.09 7.72 6.24
N PHE A 46 -3.96 7.27 5.68
CA PHE A 46 -3.58 5.86 5.68
C PHE A 46 -3.39 5.32 7.10
N LEU A 47 -2.63 6.01 7.95
CA LEU A 47 -2.39 5.59 9.33
C LEU A 47 -3.67 5.60 10.16
N TYR A 48 -4.53 6.61 9.95
CA TYR A 48 -5.83 6.69 10.59
C TYR A 48 -6.72 5.50 10.20
N GLY A 49 -6.80 5.19 8.91
CA GLY A 49 -7.54 4.02 8.41
C GLY A 49 -7.03 2.71 8.98
N ALA A 50 -5.71 2.50 8.99
CA ALA A 50 -5.08 1.33 9.59
C ALA A 50 -5.39 1.21 11.07
N SER A 51 -5.29 2.29 11.83
CA SER A 51 -5.58 2.32 13.27
C SER A 51 -7.04 1.98 13.58
N ASN A 52 -7.99 2.36 12.73
CA ASN A 52 -9.40 1.98 12.89
C ASN A 52 -9.62 0.48 12.69
N ILE A 53 -8.94 -0.14 11.72
CA ILE A 53 -8.99 -1.61 11.53
C ILE A 53 -8.41 -2.32 12.75
N ILE A 54 -7.30 -1.85 13.29
CA ILE A 54 -6.69 -2.36 14.52
C ILE A 54 -7.67 -2.28 15.70
N ALA A 55 -8.32 -1.13 15.88
CA ALA A 55 -9.27 -0.91 16.96
C ALA A 55 -10.50 -1.84 16.88
N ILE A 56 -11.02 -2.04 15.68
CA ILE A 56 -12.16 -2.96 15.44
C ILE A 56 -11.77 -4.40 15.72
N GLU A 57 -10.60 -4.86 15.28
CA GLU A 57 -10.16 -6.23 15.55
C GLU A 57 -9.97 -6.47 17.05
N GLN A 58 -9.40 -5.51 17.77
CA GLN A 58 -9.27 -5.57 19.21
C GLN A 58 -10.62 -5.66 19.90
N LEU A 59 -11.59 -4.85 19.48
CA LEU A 59 -12.95 -4.87 20.04
C LEU A 59 -13.63 -6.23 19.82
N ILE A 60 -13.53 -6.78 18.62
CA ILE A 60 -14.10 -8.10 18.28
C ILE A 60 -13.47 -9.19 19.17
N ALA A 61 -12.15 -9.19 19.31
CA ALA A 61 -11.46 -10.15 20.16
C ALA A 61 -11.92 -10.06 21.62
N GLN A 62 -12.08 -8.86 22.16
CA GLN A 62 -12.61 -8.63 23.51
C GLN A 62 -14.04 -9.14 23.65
N GLN A 63 -14.93 -8.86 22.70
CA GLN A 63 -16.32 -9.33 22.72
C GLN A 63 -16.44 -10.84 22.64
N GLN A 64 -15.54 -11.50 21.95
CA GLN A 64 -15.50 -12.95 21.79
C GLN A 64 -14.74 -13.66 22.93
N GLY A 65 -14.12 -12.91 23.84
CA GLY A 65 -13.27 -13.49 24.90
C GLY A 65 -12.01 -14.16 24.34
N THR A 66 -11.54 -13.73 23.18
CA THR A 66 -10.32 -14.24 22.53
C THR A 66 -9.19 -13.22 22.60
N GLN A 67 -7.97 -13.65 22.27
CA GLN A 67 -6.85 -12.73 22.14
C GLN A 67 -6.86 -12.09 20.74
N ALA A 68 -6.49 -10.81 20.65
CA ALA A 68 -6.23 -10.16 19.39
C ALA A 68 -5.04 -10.82 18.67
N SER A 69 -4.98 -10.67 17.35
CA SER A 69 -3.88 -11.23 16.55
C SER A 69 -2.53 -10.72 17.03
N PRO A 70 -1.43 -11.45 16.74
CA PRO A 70 -0.07 -10.97 17.04
C PRO A 70 0.22 -9.59 16.45
N PHE A 71 -0.31 -9.31 15.24
CA PHE A 71 -0.14 -8.02 14.60
C PHE A 71 -0.81 -6.89 15.38
N VAL A 72 -2.08 -7.07 15.76
CA VAL A 72 -2.83 -6.08 16.55
C VAL A 72 -2.18 -5.86 17.90
N THR A 73 -1.77 -6.92 18.58
CA THR A 73 -1.09 -6.84 19.89
C THR A 73 0.22 -6.04 19.78
N ALA A 74 1.03 -6.33 18.76
CA ALA A 74 2.29 -5.63 18.53
C ALA A 74 2.09 -4.17 18.13
N TRP A 75 1.07 -3.87 17.31
CA TRP A 75 0.69 -2.49 16.97
C TRP A 75 0.36 -1.68 18.20
N ILE A 76 -0.53 -2.19 19.05
CA ILE A 76 -0.94 -1.50 20.27
C ILE A 76 0.26 -1.28 21.20
N LYS A 77 1.13 -2.28 21.33
CA LYS A 77 2.34 -2.17 22.15
C LYS A 77 3.29 -1.11 21.62
N ALA A 78 3.51 -1.05 20.31
CA ALA A 78 4.44 -0.10 19.70
C ALA A 78 3.87 1.32 19.59
N PHE A 79 2.58 1.46 19.32
CA PHE A 79 1.97 2.72 18.89
C PHE A 79 0.75 3.17 19.71
N GLY A 80 0.29 2.38 20.69
CA GLY A 80 -0.93 2.66 21.44
C GLY A 80 -0.95 4.01 22.15
N ASN A 81 0.22 4.56 22.49
CA ASN A 81 0.40 5.88 23.10
C ASN A 81 1.08 6.88 22.17
N THR A 82 1.15 6.58 20.87
CA THR A 82 1.83 7.41 19.87
C THR A 82 0.79 8.02 18.93
N ASN A 83 0.85 9.32 18.69
CA ASN A 83 -0.03 9.95 17.72
C ASN A 83 0.40 9.63 16.28
N TRP A 84 -0.54 9.74 15.34
CA TRP A 84 -0.30 9.38 13.92
C TRP A 84 0.79 10.24 13.26
N THR A 85 0.92 11.50 13.66
CA THR A 85 1.97 12.40 13.15
C THR A 85 3.35 11.89 13.53
N ASP A 86 3.52 11.35 14.73
CA ASP A 86 4.81 10.81 15.17
C ASP A 86 5.10 9.46 14.51
N ILE A 87 4.09 8.62 14.27
CA ILE A 87 4.26 7.40 13.47
C ILE A 87 4.68 7.77 12.03
N GLN A 88 4.02 8.76 11.43
CA GLN A 88 4.39 9.27 10.11
C GLN A 88 5.84 9.74 10.07
N LYS A 89 6.27 10.56 11.03
CA LYS A 89 7.65 11.05 11.11
C LYS A 89 8.67 9.91 11.25
N LYS A 90 8.35 8.88 12.02
CA LYS A 90 9.21 7.69 12.14
C LYS A 90 9.39 6.97 10.81
N LEU A 91 8.29 6.77 10.05
CA LEU A 91 8.35 6.18 8.72
C LEU A 91 9.11 7.05 7.73
N ASP A 92 8.85 8.37 7.72
CA ASP A 92 9.57 9.32 6.87
C ASP A 92 11.08 9.28 7.14
N ALA A 93 11.47 9.28 8.39
CA ALA A 93 12.87 9.21 8.80
C ALA A 93 13.51 7.87 8.42
N TRP A 94 12.78 6.78 8.58
CA TRP A 94 13.30 5.46 8.24
C TRP A 94 13.58 5.34 6.73
N TYR A 95 12.62 5.72 5.88
CA TYR A 95 12.81 5.68 4.43
C TYR A 95 13.88 6.67 3.93
N ALA A 96 13.98 7.83 4.57
CA ALA A 96 15.05 8.79 4.26
C ALA A 96 16.45 8.23 4.59
N ALA A 97 16.57 7.42 5.64
CA ALA A 97 17.82 6.76 6.03
C ALA A 97 18.13 5.50 5.20
N HIS A 98 17.14 4.94 4.51
CA HIS A 98 17.25 3.69 3.74
C HIS A 98 16.74 3.87 2.30
N PRO A 99 17.36 4.75 1.48
CA PRO A 99 16.87 5.04 0.12
C PRO A 99 16.95 3.82 -0.81
N ASP A 100 17.82 2.86 -0.55
CA ASP A 100 17.94 1.58 -1.23
C ASP A 100 16.77 0.62 -0.93
N GLN A 101 16.01 0.87 0.13
CA GLN A 101 14.88 0.05 0.57
C GLN A 101 13.51 0.70 0.30
N ALA A 102 13.43 1.67 -0.59
CA ALA A 102 12.18 2.34 -0.94
C ALA A 102 11.13 1.40 -1.59
N ASN A 103 11.52 0.21 -2.03
CA ASN A 103 10.60 -0.80 -2.54
C ASN A 103 9.95 -1.66 -1.43
N ARG A 104 10.44 -1.60 -0.19
CA ARG A 104 9.79 -2.31 0.92
C ARG A 104 8.42 -1.71 1.19
N GLU A 105 7.47 -2.58 1.48
CA GLU A 105 6.10 -2.18 1.82
C GLU A 105 6.07 -1.45 3.17
N VAL A 106 5.15 -0.51 3.29
CA VAL A 106 5.01 0.30 4.52
C VAL A 106 4.69 -0.59 5.73
N PHE A 107 3.80 -1.57 5.59
CA PHE A 107 3.48 -2.49 6.69
C PHE A 107 4.63 -3.44 7.03
N ASP A 108 5.46 -3.83 6.06
CA ASP A 108 6.67 -4.61 6.32
C ASP A 108 7.66 -3.82 7.19
N VAL A 109 7.87 -2.55 6.85
CA VAL A 109 8.73 -1.67 7.65
C VAL A 109 8.14 -1.44 9.04
N LEU A 110 6.83 -1.16 9.16
CA LEU A 110 6.17 -1.01 10.46
C LEU A 110 6.34 -2.26 11.32
N TRP A 111 6.17 -3.44 10.73
CA TRP A 111 6.27 -4.70 11.44
C TRP A 111 7.69 -4.99 11.92
N TYR A 112 8.65 -5.05 11.02
CA TYR A 112 10.00 -5.50 11.36
C TYR A 112 10.85 -4.44 12.04
N GLU A 113 10.68 -3.17 11.71
CA GLU A 113 11.55 -2.11 12.21
C GLU A 113 11.01 -1.42 13.47
N PHE A 114 9.70 -1.47 13.71
CA PHE A 114 9.10 -0.79 14.86
C PHE A 114 8.33 -1.72 15.80
N MET A 115 7.50 -2.61 15.27
CA MET A 115 6.58 -3.42 16.09
C MET A 115 7.28 -4.61 16.73
N VAL A 116 8.04 -5.39 15.97
CA VAL A 116 8.81 -6.54 16.51
C VAL A 116 9.83 -6.09 17.56
N PRO A 117 10.64 -5.03 17.34
CA PRO A 117 11.54 -4.54 18.38
C PRO A 117 10.85 -4.07 19.66
N ALA A 118 9.70 -3.42 19.55
CA ALA A 118 8.90 -2.97 20.70
C ALA A 118 8.23 -4.13 21.48
N SER A 119 8.18 -5.32 20.88
CA SER A 119 7.54 -6.50 21.46
C SER A 119 8.49 -7.36 22.29
N LYS A 120 9.80 -7.10 22.21
CA LYS A 120 10.85 -7.74 23.02
C LYS A 120 10.96 -7.06 24.36
#